data_3a68b7de2c924fcbffff1527dfc3859b
#
_entry.id   3a68b7de2c924fcbffff1527dfc3859b
#
_cell.length_a   1.000
_cell.length_b   1.000
_cell.length_c   1.000
_cell.angle_alpha   90.00
_cell.angle_beta   90.00
_cell.angle_gamma   90.00
#
_symmetry.space_group_name_H-M   'P 1'
#
loop_
_entity.id
_entity.type
_entity.pdbx_description
1 polymer ?
#
loop_
_entity_poly.entity_id
_entity_poly.type
_entity_poly.pdbx_seq_one_letter_code
_entity_poly.pdbx_strand_id
1 'polypeptide(L)'
;MADKRVLIVDDEIHIVHVVAIKLRNNGYEVISADNGAEAFELACSEKPNIIVTDYQMPVMTGMELVEKLRQHEQTKDTPVIMLTARSFAISQEQQEQLQISGCLSKPFSPRELLENIEDILYQRKLMVDN
;
A
#
# COMPACT_ATOMS: atom_id res chain seq x y z
N MET A 1 -17.88 -0.54 3.55
CA MET A 1 -17.77 -1.96 3.28
C MET A 1 -16.38 -2.47 3.59
N ALA A 2 -16.31 -3.64 4.16
CA ALA A 2 -15.04 -4.19 4.65
C ALA A 2 -14.00 -4.41 3.57
N ASP A 3 -14.40 -4.47 2.31
CA ASP A 3 -13.49 -4.81 1.21
C ASP A 3 -12.79 -3.62 0.59
N LYS A 4 -12.98 -2.45 1.13
CA LYS A 4 -12.48 -1.23 0.51
C LYS A 4 -11.75 -0.31 1.49
N ARG A 5 -10.95 -0.88 2.36
CA ARG A 5 -10.14 -0.10 3.28
C ARG A 5 -8.69 -0.05 2.80
N VAL A 6 -8.17 1.16 2.64
CA VAL A 6 -6.80 1.39 2.16
C VAL A 6 -5.98 2.08 3.23
N LEU A 7 -4.79 1.56 3.50
CA LEU A 7 -3.83 2.24 4.37
C LEU A 7 -2.79 2.93 3.48
N ILE A 8 -2.67 4.24 3.62
CA ILE A 8 -1.67 5.04 2.88
C ILE A 8 -0.55 5.40 3.84
N VAL A 9 0.68 5.05 3.47
CA VAL A 9 1.86 5.33 4.28
C VAL A 9 2.80 6.23 3.50
N ASP A 10 2.92 7.48 3.93
CA ASP A 10 3.79 8.45 3.28
C ASP A 10 3.99 9.62 4.24
N ASP A 11 5.21 10.12 4.33
CA ASP A 11 5.49 11.28 5.18
C ASP A 11 5.18 12.60 4.48
N GLU A 12 4.85 12.59 3.20
CA GLU A 12 4.46 13.78 2.45
C GLU A 12 2.94 13.97 2.56
N ILE A 13 2.54 14.85 3.46
CA ILE A 13 1.12 15.01 3.78
C ILE A 13 0.27 15.45 2.59
N HIS A 14 0.86 16.18 1.64
CA HIS A 14 0.14 16.59 0.43
C HIS A 14 -0.27 15.40 -0.42
N ILE A 15 0.61 14.43 -0.56
CA ILE A 15 0.33 13.23 -1.32
C ILE A 15 -0.79 12.45 -0.64
N VAL A 16 -0.69 12.29 0.67
CA VAL A 16 -1.72 11.57 1.44
C VAL A 16 -3.07 12.23 1.26
N HIS A 17 -3.15 13.55 1.36
CA HIS A 17 -4.40 14.30 1.23
C HIS A 17 -5.05 14.11 -0.15
N VAL A 18 -4.27 14.28 -1.20
CA VAL A 18 -4.81 14.20 -2.57
C VAL A 18 -5.27 12.79 -2.87
N VAL A 19 -4.48 11.81 -2.48
CA VAL A 19 -4.83 10.39 -2.70
C VAL A 19 -6.07 10.02 -1.90
N ALA A 20 -6.14 10.44 -0.63
CA ALA A 20 -7.27 10.11 0.22
C ALA A 20 -8.58 10.66 -0.35
N ILE A 21 -8.57 11.90 -0.85
CA ILE A 21 -9.76 12.50 -1.45
C ILE A 21 -10.21 11.66 -2.65
N LYS A 22 -9.28 11.31 -3.52
CA LYS A 22 -9.62 10.52 -4.70
C LYS A 22 -10.23 9.17 -4.35
N LEU A 23 -9.62 8.48 -3.39
CA LEU A 23 -10.09 7.16 -3.00
C LEU A 23 -11.42 7.22 -2.28
N ARG A 24 -11.61 8.19 -1.38
CA ARG A 24 -12.88 8.34 -0.67
C ARG A 24 -14.01 8.67 -1.62
N ASN A 25 -13.75 9.47 -2.63
CA ASN A 25 -14.76 9.80 -3.64
C ASN A 25 -15.15 8.59 -4.47
N ASN A 26 -14.39 7.52 -4.42
CA ASN A 26 -14.67 6.28 -5.15
C ASN A 26 -15.05 5.13 -4.22
N GLY A 27 -15.50 5.45 -3.02
CA GLY A 27 -16.08 4.47 -2.12
C GLY A 27 -15.12 3.76 -1.18
N TYR A 28 -13.86 4.22 -1.10
CA TYR A 28 -12.89 3.60 -0.21
C TYR A 28 -12.84 4.27 1.15
N GLU A 29 -12.63 3.46 2.18
CA GLU A 29 -12.20 3.97 3.48
C GLU A 29 -10.70 4.16 3.43
N VAL A 30 -10.19 5.27 3.94
CA VAL A 30 -8.75 5.56 3.90
C VAL A 30 -8.26 5.84 5.31
N ILE A 31 -7.26 5.11 5.72
CA ILE A 31 -6.51 5.40 6.94
C ILE A 31 -5.08 5.72 6.52
N SER A 32 -4.37 6.49 7.30
CA SER A 32 -3.04 6.93 6.91
C SER A 32 -2.06 6.87 8.07
N ALA A 33 -0.80 6.71 7.73
CA ALA A 33 0.31 6.75 8.68
C ALA A 33 1.45 7.51 8.02
N ASP A 34 2.26 8.19 8.82
CA ASP A 34 3.39 8.94 8.29
C ASP A 34 4.74 8.24 8.52
N ASN A 35 4.72 7.07 9.08
CA ASN A 35 5.93 6.29 9.29
C ASN A 35 5.61 4.79 9.35
N GLY A 36 6.65 3.98 9.23
CA GLY A 36 6.49 2.54 9.14
C GLY A 36 6.00 1.88 10.43
N ALA A 37 6.40 2.40 11.58
CA ALA A 37 6.00 1.81 12.86
C ALA A 37 4.50 1.97 13.07
N GLU A 38 3.98 3.18 12.85
CA GLU A 38 2.56 3.45 12.96
C GLU A 38 1.78 2.63 11.91
N ALA A 39 2.32 2.55 10.70
CA ALA A 39 1.69 1.80 9.62
C ALA A 39 1.53 0.33 10.00
N PHE A 40 2.55 -0.25 10.59
CA PHE A 40 2.49 -1.64 10.99
C PHE A 40 1.40 -1.87 12.04
N GLU A 41 1.34 -0.99 13.04
CA GLU A 41 0.30 -1.09 14.07
C GLU A 41 -1.10 -0.99 13.47
N LEU A 42 -1.30 -0.03 12.57
CA LEU A 42 -2.59 0.15 11.92
C LEU A 42 -2.94 -1.04 11.03
N ALA A 43 -1.96 -1.60 10.34
CA ALA A 43 -2.20 -2.77 9.50
C ALA A 43 -2.71 -3.95 10.32
N CYS A 44 -2.16 -4.14 11.50
CA CYS A 44 -2.58 -5.23 12.38
C CYS A 44 -3.95 -4.98 13.01
N SER A 45 -4.22 -3.75 13.44
CA SER A 45 -5.46 -3.44 14.16
C SER A 45 -6.64 -3.16 13.23
N GLU A 46 -6.41 -2.46 12.13
CA GLU A 46 -7.48 -2.05 11.22
C GLU A 46 -7.69 -3.00 10.05
N LYS A 47 -6.77 -3.89 9.81
CA LYS A 47 -6.83 -4.92 8.78
C LYS A 47 -7.25 -4.36 7.42
N PRO A 48 -6.44 -3.44 6.85
CA PRO A 48 -6.77 -2.89 5.54
C PRO A 48 -6.75 -3.97 4.46
N ASN A 49 -7.47 -3.72 3.39
CA ASN A 49 -7.51 -4.66 2.26
C ASN A 49 -6.30 -4.49 1.35
N ILE A 50 -5.67 -3.32 1.39
CA ILE A 50 -4.48 -3.03 0.62
C ILE A 50 -3.70 -1.93 1.31
N ILE A 51 -2.38 -1.97 1.19
CA ILE A 51 -1.47 -0.97 1.76
C ILE A 51 -0.71 -0.32 0.62
N VAL A 52 -0.67 1.02 0.64
CA VAL A 52 0.14 1.80 -0.31
C VAL A 52 1.20 2.51 0.51
N THR A 53 2.46 2.20 0.27
CA THR A 53 3.54 2.75 1.09
C THR A 53 4.63 3.37 0.24
N ASP A 54 5.13 4.51 0.69
CA ASP A 54 6.34 5.10 0.13
C ASP A 54 7.53 4.18 0.41
N TYR A 55 8.45 4.12 -0.53
CA TYR A 55 9.67 3.35 -0.36
C TYR A 55 10.60 4.01 0.67
N GLN A 56 10.76 5.32 0.54
CA GLN A 56 11.75 6.05 1.34
C GLN A 56 11.06 6.84 2.45
N MET A 57 11.20 6.36 3.68
CA MET A 57 10.64 7.00 4.86
C MET A 57 11.67 7.03 5.97
N PRO A 58 11.58 8.03 6.89
CA PRO A 58 12.48 8.05 8.04
C PRO A 58 12.29 6.80 8.90
N VAL A 59 13.37 6.34 9.54
CA VAL A 59 13.41 5.27 10.52
C VAL A 59 13.18 3.88 9.91
N MET A 60 12.12 3.70 9.15
CA MET A 60 11.80 2.40 8.55
C MET A 60 11.44 2.61 7.09
N THR A 61 12.15 1.95 6.17
CA THR A 61 11.82 2.04 4.75
C THR A 61 10.57 1.25 4.44
N GLY A 62 9.99 1.51 3.26
CA GLY A 62 8.83 0.73 2.80
C GLY A 62 9.14 -0.75 2.69
N MET A 63 10.35 -1.09 2.25
CA MET A 63 10.75 -2.50 2.15
C MET A 63 10.83 -3.17 3.52
N GLU A 64 11.38 -2.46 4.49
CA GLU A 64 11.42 -2.97 5.87
C GLU A 64 10.04 -3.16 6.45
N LEU A 65 9.13 -2.24 6.15
CA LEU A 65 7.74 -2.37 6.56
C LEU A 65 7.12 -3.64 5.96
N VAL A 66 7.32 -3.86 4.66
CA VAL A 66 6.75 -5.04 4.00
C VAL A 66 7.34 -6.33 4.58
N GLU A 67 8.64 -6.35 4.83
CA GLU A 67 9.27 -7.51 5.48
C GLU A 67 8.58 -7.84 6.81
N LYS A 68 8.32 -6.81 7.59
CA LYS A 68 7.65 -6.98 8.88
C LYS A 68 6.22 -7.47 8.72
N LEU A 69 5.50 -6.92 7.75
CA LEU A 69 4.13 -7.33 7.46
C LEU A 69 4.06 -8.81 7.09
N ARG A 70 5.03 -9.30 6.31
CA ARG A 70 5.05 -10.70 5.87
C ARG A 70 5.35 -11.68 6.97
N GLN A 71 5.87 -11.22 8.11
CA GLN A 71 6.20 -12.06 9.25
C GLN A 71 5.05 -12.22 10.24
N HIS A 72 3.94 -11.51 10.04
CA HIS A 72 2.80 -11.54 10.95
C HIS A 72 1.59 -12.18 10.29
N GLU A 73 0.94 -13.04 11.03
CA GLU A 73 -0.21 -13.81 10.53
C GLU A 73 -1.33 -12.90 10.00
N GLN A 74 -1.57 -11.79 10.67
CA GLN A 74 -2.65 -10.88 10.33
C GLN A 74 -2.40 -10.08 9.03
N THR A 75 -1.14 -9.94 8.62
CA THR A 75 -0.75 -9.05 7.52
C THR A 75 0.05 -9.75 6.44
N LYS A 76 0.37 -11.01 6.61
CA LYS A 76 1.30 -11.70 5.69
C LYS A 76 0.81 -11.74 4.24
N ASP A 77 -0.49 -11.69 4.01
CA ASP A 77 -1.06 -11.77 2.67
C ASP A 77 -1.65 -10.46 2.18
N THR A 78 -1.55 -9.40 2.95
CA THR A 78 -2.12 -8.10 2.56
C THR A 78 -1.36 -7.56 1.35
N PRO A 79 -2.07 -7.22 0.26
CA PRO A 79 -1.39 -6.67 -0.92
C PRO A 79 -0.78 -5.32 -0.64
N VAL A 80 0.36 -5.05 -1.26
CA VAL A 80 1.10 -3.81 -1.07
C VAL A 80 1.46 -3.20 -2.43
N ILE A 81 1.21 -1.90 -2.56
CA ILE A 81 1.73 -1.11 -3.67
C ILE A 81 2.85 -0.24 -3.12
N MET A 82 4.00 -0.26 -3.78
CA MET A 82 5.14 0.54 -3.38
C MET A 82 5.24 1.79 -4.24
N LEU A 83 5.39 2.95 -3.60
CA LEU A 83 5.60 4.22 -4.28
C LEU A 83 7.08 4.53 -4.23
N THR A 84 7.72 4.69 -5.38
CA THR A 84 9.16 4.87 -5.44
C THR A 84 9.53 6.12 -6.21
N ALA A 85 10.63 6.77 -5.82
CA ALA A 85 11.26 7.76 -6.69
C ALA A 85 11.93 6.99 -7.84
N ARG A 86 12.13 7.66 -8.98
CA ARG A 86 12.71 7.05 -10.16
C ARG A 86 14.05 6.36 -9.90
N SER A 87 14.83 6.95 -8.98
CA SER A 87 16.16 6.46 -8.67
C SER A 87 16.16 5.22 -7.80
N PHE A 88 15.02 4.80 -7.29
CA PHE A 88 14.92 3.66 -6.39
C PHE A 88 14.06 2.57 -7.02
N ALA A 89 14.64 1.88 -7.99
CA ALA A 89 13.94 0.77 -8.62
C ALA A 89 14.01 -0.45 -7.72
N ILE A 90 12.88 -1.10 -7.53
CA ILE A 90 12.81 -2.36 -6.79
C ILE A 90 12.96 -3.47 -7.81
N SER A 91 13.91 -4.38 -7.58
CA SER A 91 14.14 -5.47 -8.52
C SER A 91 12.93 -6.41 -8.55
N GLN A 92 12.76 -7.10 -9.67
CA GLN A 92 11.70 -8.08 -9.80
C GLN A 92 11.82 -9.17 -8.74
N GLU A 93 13.05 -9.57 -8.45
CA GLU A 93 13.30 -10.58 -7.41
C GLU A 93 12.80 -10.13 -6.05
N GLN A 94 13.06 -8.87 -5.68
CA GLN A 94 12.56 -8.33 -4.41
C GLN A 94 11.04 -8.26 -4.38
N GLN A 95 10.43 -7.88 -5.50
CA GLN A 95 8.98 -7.83 -5.59
C GLN A 95 8.37 -9.19 -5.37
N GLU A 96 8.97 -10.22 -5.96
CA GLU A 96 8.48 -11.58 -5.81
C GLU A 96 8.67 -12.12 -4.41
N GLN A 97 9.84 -11.89 -3.83
CA GLN A 97 10.16 -12.38 -2.48
C GLN A 97 9.21 -11.79 -1.45
N LEU A 98 8.89 -10.52 -1.56
CA LEU A 98 8.04 -9.84 -0.59
C LEU A 98 6.60 -9.75 -1.05
N GLN A 99 6.28 -10.33 -2.19
CA GLN A 99 4.92 -10.36 -2.73
C GLN A 99 4.33 -8.95 -2.85
N ILE A 100 5.14 -8.02 -3.38
CA ILE A 100 4.70 -6.67 -3.64
C ILE A 100 3.83 -6.70 -4.90
N SER A 101 2.59 -6.24 -4.77
CA SER A 101 1.59 -6.37 -5.82
C SER A 101 1.74 -5.36 -6.94
N GLY A 102 2.36 -4.23 -6.66
CA GLY A 102 2.57 -3.21 -7.68
C GLY A 102 3.54 -2.14 -7.23
N CYS A 103 4.11 -1.43 -8.19
CA CYS A 103 5.00 -0.31 -7.94
C CYS A 103 4.59 0.85 -8.83
N LEU A 104 4.58 2.05 -8.26
CA LEU A 104 4.35 3.27 -9.00
C LEU A 104 5.50 4.23 -8.77
N SER A 105 5.97 4.86 -9.83
CA SER A 105 7.03 5.87 -9.73
C SER A 105 6.42 7.23 -9.45
N LYS A 106 7.03 7.96 -8.53
CA LYS A 106 6.68 9.37 -8.30
C LYS A 106 7.30 10.23 -9.39
N PRO A 107 6.61 11.22 -9.91
CA PRO A 107 5.23 11.60 -9.57
C PRO A 107 4.22 10.69 -10.26
N PHE A 108 3.13 10.41 -9.57
CA PHE A 108 2.03 9.63 -10.13
C PHE A 108 0.74 10.45 -9.99
N SER A 109 -0.30 10.07 -10.75
CA SER A 109 -1.59 10.70 -10.57
C SER A 109 -2.45 9.87 -9.59
N PRO A 110 -3.33 10.52 -8.83
CA PRO A 110 -4.25 9.78 -7.94
C PRO A 110 -5.11 8.79 -8.71
N ARG A 111 -5.46 9.11 -9.95
CA ARG A 111 -6.23 8.22 -10.80
C ARG A 111 -5.47 6.95 -11.13
N GLU A 112 -4.20 7.09 -11.45
CA GLU A 112 -3.33 5.95 -11.74
C GLU A 112 -3.25 5.01 -10.55
N LEU A 113 -3.08 5.58 -9.36
CA LEU A 113 -3.06 4.77 -8.13
C LEU A 113 -4.40 4.08 -7.90
N LEU A 114 -5.51 4.79 -8.09
CA LEU A 114 -6.84 4.20 -7.93
C LEU A 114 -7.01 3.00 -8.85
N GLU A 115 -6.62 3.15 -10.12
CA GLU A 115 -6.74 2.05 -11.08
C GLU A 115 -5.93 0.83 -10.67
N ASN A 116 -4.72 1.06 -10.16
CA ASN A 116 -3.89 -0.03 -9.66
C ASN A 116 -4.52 -0.73 -8.47
N ILE A 117 -5.08 0.04 -7.55
CA ILE A 117 -5.75 -0.52 -6.38
C ILE A 117 -6.94 -1.39 -6.82
N GLU A 118 -7.74 -0.86 -7.72
CA GLU A 118 -8.93 -1.58 -8.20
C GLU A 118 -8.55 -2.88 -8.90
N ASP A 119 -7.51 -2.84 -9.73
CA ASP A 119 -7.05 -4.04 -10.42
C ASP A 119 -6.56 -5.11 -9.44
N ILE A 120 -5.78 -4.71 -8.46
CA ILE A 120 -5.22 -5.65 -7.49
C ILE A 120 -6.33 -6.28 -6.64
N LEU A 121 -7.27 -5.48 -6.16
CA LEU A 121 -8.35 -6.00 -5.36
C LEU A 121 -9.29 -6.89 -6.17
N TYR A 122 -9.51 -6.57 -7.43
CA TYR A 122 -10.30 -7.41 -8.31
C TYR A 122 -9.63 -8.76 -8.52
N GLN A 123 -8.33 -8.79 -8.78
CA GLN A 123 -7.60 -10.03 -8.97
C GLN A 123 -7.67 -10.91 -7.72
N ARG A 124 -7.52 -10.31 -6.55
CA ARG A 124 -7.58 -11.06 -5.30
C ARG A 124 -8.98 -11.64 -5.08
N LYS A 125 -10.01 -10.90 -5.42
CA LYS A 125 -11.38 -11.40 -5.30
C LYS A 125 -11.60 -12.61 -6.20
N LEU A 126 -11.10 -12.58 -7.42
CA LEU A 126 -11.19 -13.72 -8.32
C LEU A 126 -10.49 -14.96 -7.76
N MET A 127 -9.34 -14.78 -7.14
CA MET A 127 -8.59 -15.87 -6.54
C MET A 127 -9.33 -16.49 -5.37
N VAL A 128 -9.99 -15.67 -4.57
CA VAL A 128 -10.74 -16.14 -3.40
C VAL A 128 -12.02 -16.87 -3.85
N ASP A 129 -12.67 -16.36 -4.88
CA ASP A 129 -13.93 -16.93 -5.37
C ASP A 129 -13.74 -18.24 -6.13
N ASN A 130 -12.52 -18.55 -6.48
CA ASN A 130 -12.20 -19.82 -7.13
C ASN A 130 -11.78 -20.84 -6.08
#